data_773ecf90528645a8562eac09ce15bb76
#
_entry.id   773ecf90528645a8562eac09ce15bb76
#
_cell.length_a   1.000
_cell.length_b   1.000
_cell.length_c   1.000
_cell.angle_alpha   90.00
_cell.angle_beta   90.00
_cell.angle_gamma   90.00
#
_symmetry.space_group_name_H-M   'P 1'
#
loop_
_entity.id
_entity.type
_entity.pdbx_description
1 polymer ?
#
loop_
_entity_poly.entity_id
_entity_poly.type
_entity_poly.pdbx_seq_one_letter_code
_entity_poly.pdbx_strand_id
1 'polypeptide(L)'
;MHAKQFTIYYACILFISYFWKTNFRIMLDKKHIIDFRIRWAWHSISRLYNDRAKNHQATTSTAFAILNIEKTGTLSTQLGPKMGMESRSLTRTLKGMLDRGLIRKKIDPKDKRKVHLFLTKKGVDYRKIASENVKVFNERVFSKITEEELGVFYKVMNAVDESIEELKHEN
;
A
#
# COMPACT_ATOMS: atom_id res chain seq x y z
N MET A 1 8.19 2.48 60.63
CA MET A 1 7.14 2.60 59.61
C MET A 1 7.67 2.83 58.18
N HIS A 2 8.94 3.17 57.98
CA HIS A 2 9.53 3.48 56.66
C HIS A 2 9.96 2.27 55.79
N ALA A 3 10.28 1.11 56.40
CA ALA A 3 10.81 -0.03 55.64
C ALA A 3 9.78 -0.70 54.70
N LYS A 4 8.52 -0.77 55.10
CA LYS A 4 7.45 -1.36 54.27
C LYS A 4 7.11 -0.53 53.00
N GLN A 5 7.27 0.78 53.07
CA GLN A 5 6.99 1.68 51.95
C GLN A 5 8.06 1.60 50.86
N PHE A 6 9.32 1.39 51.24
CA PHE A 6 10.43 1.15 50.30
C PHE A 6 10.29 -0.17 49.54
N THR A 7 9.85 -1.24 50.20
CA THR A 7 9.68 -2.55 49.56
C THR A 7 8.58 -2.53 48.50
N ILE A 8 7.48 -1.81 48.73
CA ILE A 8 6.38 -1.66 47.76
C ILE A 8 6.85 -0.83 46.55
N TYR A 9 7.62 0.22 46.76
CA TYR A 9 8.16 1.06 45.66
C TYR A 9 9.13 0.28 44.76
N TYR A 10 10.01 -0.52 45.33
CA TYR A 10 10.93 -1.39 44.58
C TYR A 10 10.19 -2.50 43.83
N ALA A 11 9.17 -3.09 44.43
CA ALA A 11 8.33 -4.09 43.78
C ALA A 11 7.55 -3.51 42.57
N CYS A 12 7.01 -2.28 42.70
CA CYS A 12 6.36 -1.57 41.58
C CYS A 12 7.34 -1.24 40.46
N ILE A 13 8.56 -0.77 40.78
CA ILE A 13 9.56 -0.45 39.74
C ILE A 13 10.02 -1.73 39.03
N LEU A 14 10.23 -2.81 39.74
CA LEU A 14 10.59 -4.11 39.14
C LEU A 14 9.43 -4.68 38.31
N PHE A 15 8.19 -4.55 38.77
CA PHE A 15 7.01 -4.98 38.01
C PHE A 15 6.81 -4.17 36.74
N ILE A 16 6.97 -2.84 36.83
CA ILE A 16 6.89 -1.94 35.64
C ILE A 16 8.04 -2.26 34.68
N SER A 17 9.28 -2.46 35.15
CA SER A 17 10.41 -2.79 34.30
C SER A 17 10.31 -4.18 33.69
N TYR A 18 9.77 -5.16 34.42
CA TYR A 18 9.50 -6.50 33.90
C TYR A 18 8.35 -6.49 32.90
N PHE A 19 7.26 -5.78 33.19
CA PHE A 19 6.11 -5.60 32.33
C PHE A 19 6.51 -4.88 31.02
N TRP A 20 7.36 -3.85 31.12
CA TRP A 20 7.92 -3.13 29.94
C TRP A 20 8.86 -4.03 29.12
N LYS A 21 9.77 -4.75 29.76
CA LYS A 21 10.68 -5.68 29.06
C LYS A 21 9.93 -6.83 28.39
N THR A 22 8.91 -7.37 29.03
CA THR A 22 8.13 -8.49 28.49
C THR A 22 7.25 -8.03 27.33
N ASN A 23 6.55 -6.88 27.46
CA ASN A 23 5.75 -6.30 26.39
C ASN A 23 6.63 -5.81 25.24
N PHE A 24 7.79 -5.21 25.52
CA PHE A 24 8.75 -4.79 24.50
C PHE A 24 9.33 -5.99 23.73
N ARG A 25 9.57 -7.11 24.39
CA ARG A 25 10.05 -8.35 23.75
C ARG A 25 8.96 -9.01 22.90
N ILE A 26 7.70 -8.99 23.34
CA ILE A 26 6.54 -9.43 22.56
C ILE A 26 6.32 -8.48 21.38
N MET A 27 6.50 -7.19 21.57
CA MET A 27 6.37 -6.16 20.54
C MET A 27 7.45 -6.28 19.45
N LEU A 28 8.64 -6.80 19.78
CA LEU A 28 9.73 -7.07 18.82
C LEU A 28 9.65 -8.46 18.17
N ASP A 29 8.73 -9.33 18.59
CA ASP A 29 8.44 -10.53 17.82
C ASP A 29 7.87 -10.09 16.47
N LYS A 30 8.58 -10.44 15.38
CA LYS A 30 8.22 -10.08 14.00
C LYS A 30 6.76 -10.40 13.64
N LYS A 31 6.13 -11.32 14.36
CA LYS A 31 4.70 -11.66 14.21
C LYS A 31 3.76 -10.54 14.67
N HIS A 32 4.20 -9.65 15.56
CA HIS A 32 3.39 -8.58 16.15
C HIS A 32 3.74 -7.19 15.61
N ILE A 33 4.74 -7.08 14.72
CA ILE A 33 5.13 -5.83 14.08
C ILE A 33 4.24 -5.59 12.86
N ILE A 34 3.39 -4.57 12.91
CA ILE A 34 2.37 -4.27 11.90
C ILE A 34 3.01 -3.99 10.53
N ASP A 35 3.99 -3.09 10.47
CA ASP A 35 4.68 -2.71 9.24
C ASP A 35 5.39 -3.90 8.58
N PHE A 36 5.96 -4.81 9.37
CA PHE A 36 6.54 -6.05 8.86
C PHE A 36 5.49 -6.92 8.15
N ARG A 37 4.29 -7.08 8.75
CA ARG A 37 3.19 -7.86 8.15
C ARG A 37 2.65 -7.22 6.89
N ILE A 38 2.48 -5.90 6.89
CA ILE A 38 2.05 -5.14 5.71
C ILE A 38 3.06 -5.31 4.58
N ARG A 39 4.36 -5.10 4.85
CA ARG A 39 5.43 -5.25 3.87
C ARG A 39 5.51 -6.67 3.31
N TRP A 40 5.43 -7.67 4.17
CA TRP A 40 5.43 -9.08 3.75
C TRP A 40 4.26 -9.42 2.84
N ALA A 41 3.05 -9.01 3.22
CA ALA A 41 1.85 -9.22 2.42
C ALA A 41 1.95 -8.52 1.05
N TRP A 42 2.40 -7.27 1.05
CA TRP A 42 2.62 -6.50 -0.16
C TRP A 42 3.60 -7.18 -1.13
N HIS A 43 4.76 -7.64 -0.64
CA HIS A 43 5.73 -8.35 -1.48
C HIS A 43 5.16 -9.66 -2.04
N SER A 44 4.37 -10.38 -1.26
CA SER A 44 3.75 -11.62 -1.70
C SER A 44 2.68 -11.41 -2.77
N ILE A 45 1.81 -10.40 -2.58
CA ILE A 45 0.82 -9.97 -3.57
C ILE A 45 1.51 -9.49 -4.85
N SER A 46 2.57 -8.68 -4.72
CA SER A 46 3.32 -8.19 -5.87
C SER A 46 3.96 -9.32 -6.68
N ARG A 47 4.53 -10.32 -6.03
CA ARG A 47 5.06 -11.51 -6.73
C ARG A 47 3.95 -12.25 -7.46
N LEU A 48 2.82 -12.52 -6.80
CA LEU A 48 1.67 -13.18 -7.43
C LEU A 48 1.20 -12.45 -8.69
N TYR A 49 1.05 -11.13 -8.61
CA TYR A 49 0.62 -10.33 -9.76
C TYR A 49 1.68 -10.27 -10.87
N ASN A 50 2.97 -10.18 -10.52
CA ASN A 50 4.03 -10.25 -11.51
C ASN A 50 4.07 -11.61 -12.22
N ASP A 51 3.91 -12.70 -11.50
CA ASP A 51 3.88 -14.04 -12.09
C ASP A 51 2.70 -14.21 -13.06
N ARG A 52 1.52 -13.73 -12.69
CA ARG A 52 0.35 -13.73 -13.59
C ARG A 52 0.51 -12.78 -14.78
N ALA A 53 1.26 -11.70 -14.63
CA ALA A 53 1.49 -10.71 -15.67
C ALA A 53 2.65 -11.09 -16.63
N LYS A 54 3.45 -12.10 -16.34
CA LYS A 54 4.60 -12.53 -17.19
C LYS A 54 4.21 -12.74 -18.64
N ASN A 55 3.10 -13.44 -18.89
CA ASN A 55 2.60 -13.72 -20.24
C ASN A 55 2.20 -12.44 -21.01
N HIS A 56 2.05 -11.31 -20.34
CA HIS A 56 1.67 -10.02 -20.90
C HIS A 56 2.80 -8.99 -20.87
N GLN A 57 4.02 -9.41 -20.53
CA GLN A 57 5.20 -8.55 -20.44
C GLN A 57 4.98 -7.32 -19.53
N ALA A 58 4.28 -7.47 -18.43
CA ALA A 58 3.91 -6.38 -17.56
C ALA A 58 4.33 -6.64 -16.11
N THR A 59 4.29 -5.56 -15.35
CA THR A 59 4.63 -5.55 -13.93
C THR A 59 3.41 -5.14 -13.10
N THR A 60 3.43 -5.44 -11.81
CA THR A 60 2.43 -4.96 -10.84
C THR A 60 2.25 -3.44 -10.92
N SER A 61 3.35 -2.67 -11.02
CA SER A 61 3.30 -1.21 -11.15
C SER A 61 2.56 -0.76 -12.41
N THR A 62 2.77 -1.46 -13.56
CA THR A 62 2.02 -1.20 -14.78
C THR A 62 0.53 -1.49 -14.61
N ALA A 63 0.18 -2.61 -13.98
CA ALA A 63 -1.21 -2.97 -13.72
C ALA A 63 -1.91 -1.93 -12.84
N PHE A 64 -1.28 -1.50 -11.75
CA PHE A 64 -1.82 -0.44 -10.89
C PHE A 64 -1.98 0.89 -11.62
N ALA A 65 -1.00 1.30 -12.43
CA ALA A 65 -1.11 2.53 -13.20
C ALA A 65 -2.31 2.47 -14.16
N ILE A 66 -2.49 1.36 -14.89
CA ILE A 66 -3.60 1.16 -15.82
C ILE A 66 -4.96 1.20 -15.11
N LEU A 67 -5.07 0.61 -13.93
CA LEU A 67 -6.31 0.60 -13.14
C LEU A 67 -6.68 2.01 -12.65
N ASN A 68 -5.70 2.86 -12.40
CA ASN A 68 -5.89 4.23 -11.89
C ASN A 68 -6.01 5.32 -12.98
N ILE A 69 -5.82 4.98 -14.28
CA ILE A 69 -6.07 5.92 -15.38
C ILE A 69 -7.55 5.89 -15.74
N GLU A 70 -8.23 7.01 -15.61
CA GLU A 70 -9.66 7.15 -15.89
C GLU A 70 -9.96 7.16 -17.41
N LYS A 71 -11.20 6.81 -17.80
CA LYS A 71 -11.63 6.84 -19.20
C LYS A 71 -11.57 8.25 -19.80
N THR A 72 -11.86 9.26 -18.98
CA THR A 72 -11.81 10.69 -19.31
C THR A 72 -10.39 11.26 -19.37
N GLY A 73 -9.39 10.45 -18.97
CA GLY A 73 -8.00 10.83 -18.84
C GLY A 73 -7.65 11.21 -17.40
N THR A 74 -6.38 11.04 -17.06
CA THR A 74 -5.84 11.35 -15.73
C THR A 74 -4.62 12.25 -15.88
N LEU A 75 -4.54 13.34 -15.10
CA LEU A 75 -3.34 14.17 -15.03
C LEU A 75 -2.16 13.33 -14.55
N SER A 76 -1.03 13.41 -15.26
CA SER A 76 0.18 12.64 -14.94
C SER A 76 0.68 12.92 -13.52
N THR A 77 0.49 14.15 -13.03
CA THR A 77 0.86 14.57 -11.67
C THR A 77 -0.04 13.99 -10.57
N GLN A 78 -1.27 13.61 -10.90
CA GLN A 78 -2.23 13.03 -9.95
C GLN A 78 -2.07 11.50 -9.80
N LEU A 79 -1.46 10.84 -10.78
CA LEU A 79 -1.38 9.39 -10.79
C LEU A 79 -0.46 8.85 -9.67
N GLY A 80 0.65 9.52 -9.40
CA GLY A 80 1.58 9.16 -8.33
C GLY A 80 0.93 9.11 -6.94
N PRO A 81 0.31 10.22 -6.50
CA PRO A 81 -0.44 10.26 -5.23
C PRO A 81 -1.55 9.20 -5.14
N LYS A 82 -2.32 8.98 -6.22
CA LYS A 82 -3.36 7.92 -6.27
C LYS A 82 -2.80 6.50 -6.07
N MET A 83 -1.53 6.30 -6.35
CA MET A 83 -0.87 5.00 -6.27
C MET A 83 0.07 4.87 -5.06
N GLY A 84 0.24 5.91 -4.26
CA GLY A 84 1.27 5.95 -3.22
C GLY A 84 2.70 5.78 -3.76
N MET A 85 2.96 6.24 -5.01
CA MET A 85 4.25 6.06 -5.68
C MET A 85 5.04 7.36 -5.76
N GLU A 86 6.35 7.24 -5.52
CA GLU A 86 7.29 8.32 -5.78
C GLU A 86 7.37 8.68 -7.27
N SER A 87 7.61 9.98 -7.56
CA SER A 87 7.64 10.53 -8.91
C SER A 87 8.64 9.85 -9.84
N ARG A 88 9.82 9.44 -9.33
CA ARG A 88 10.84 8.74 -10.13
C ARG A 88 10.37 7.36 -10.58
N SER A 89 9.78 6.59 -9.68
CA SER A 89 9.25 5.25 -9.96
C SER A 89 8.08 5.33 -10.95
N LEU A 90 7.20 6.31 -10.79
CA LEU A 90 6.11 6.57 -11.71
C LEU A 90 6.61 6.92 -13.11
N THR A 91 7.60 7.81 -13.23
CA THR A 91 8.16 8.23 -14.53
C THR A 91 8.69 7.03 -15.32
N ARG A 92 9.41 6.11 -14.67
CA ARG A 92 9.89 4.88 -15.30
C ARG A 92 8.74 3.99 -15.77
N THR A 93 7.72 3.81 -14.93
CA THR A 93 6.54 3.02 -15.26
C THR A 93 5.80 3.61 -16.47
N LEU A 94 5.55 4.92 -16.47
CA LEU A 94 4.87 5.60 -17.56
C LEU A 94 5.64 5.55 -18.87
N LYS A 95 6.98 5.68 -18.83
CA LYS A 95 7.84 5.49 -20.02
C LYS A 95 7.63 4.11 -20.61
N GLY A 96 7.76 3.05 -19.81
CA GLY A 96 7.55 1.68 -20.29
C GLY A 96 6.15 1.42 -20.81
N MET A 97 5.12 2.10 -20.29
CA MET A 97 3.75 2.00 -20.80
C MET A 97 3.55 2.72 -22.14
N LEU A 98 4.21 3.86 -22.33
CA LEU A 98 4.22 4.58 -23.62
C LEU A 98 4.94 3.77 -24.68
N ASP A 99 6.15 3.28 -24.37
CA ASP A 99 6.98 2.48 -25.31
C ASP A 99 6.25 1.22 -25.79
N ARG A 100 5.39 0.64 -24.93
CA ARG A 100 4.57 -0.52 -25.26
C ARG A 100 3.20 -0.17 -25.89
N GLY A 101 2.91 1.12 -26.05
CA GLY A 101 1.65 1.59 -26.61
C GLY A 101 0.43 1.29 -25.75
N LEU A 102 0.57 1.20 -24.42
CA LEU A 102 -0.54 0.98 -23.48
C LEU A 102 -1.28 2.29 -23.16
N ILE A 103 -0.54 3.39 -23.16
CA ILE A 103 -1.07 4.73 -22.92
C ILE A 103 -0.62 5.70 -24.00
N ARG A 104 -1.33 6.81 -24.10
CA ARG A 104 -0.94 7.99 -24.89
C ARG A 104 -1.00 9.22 -24.00
N LYS A 105 -0.16 10.22 -24.31
CA LYS A 105 -0.16 11.54 -23.68
C LYS A 105 -0.94 12.53 -24.53
N LYS A 106 -1.64 13.45 -23.85
CA LYS A 106 -2.25 14.61 -24.49
C LYS A 106 -1.93 15.84 -23.64
N ILE A 107 -1.33 16.85 -24.25
CA ILE A 107 -1.08 18.12 -23.59
C ILE A 107 -2.40 18.86 -23.47
N ASP A 108 -2.65 19.48 -22.32
CA ASP A 108 -3.82 20.32 -22.11
C ASP A 108 -3.76 21.56 -23.01
N PRO A 109 -4.82 21.86 -23.78
CA PRO A 109 -4.81 23.00 -24.70
C PRO A 109 -4.77 24.36 -23.99
N LYS A 110 -5.24 24.42 -22.74
CA LYS A 110 -5.30 25.65 -21.94
C LYS A 110 -4.04 25.85 -21.06
N ASP A 111 -3.39 24.74 -20.65
CA ASP A 111 -2.18 24.79 -19.85
C ASP A 111 -1.17 23.75 -20.32
N LYS A 112 -0.21 24.17 -21.14
CA LYS A 112 0.81 23.31 -21.73
C LYS A 112 1.69 22.55 -20.72
N ARG A 113 1.67 22.93 -19.44
CA ARG A 113 2.37 22.22 -18.35
C ARG A 113 1.60 20.99 -17.88
N LYS A 114 0.31 20.91 -18.19
CA LYS A 114 -0.57 19.78 -17.83
C LYS A 114 -0.56 18.72 -18.91
N VAL A 115 -0.25 17.49 -18.51
CA VAL A 115 -0.23 16.33 -19.41
C VAL A 115 -1.25 15.33 -18.90
N HIS A 116 -2.22 15.03 -19.75
CA HIS A 116 -3.21 13.98 -19.51
C HIS A 116 -2.76 12.65 -20.12
N LEU A 117 -2.98 11.59 -19.36
CA LEU A 117 -2.73 10.20 -19.75
C LEU A 117 -4.06 9.54 -20.10
N PHE A 118 -4.09 8.85 -21.24
CA PHE A 118 -5.23 8.09 -21.69
C PHE A 118 -4.80 6.66 -22.03
N LEU A 119 -5.67 5.70 -21.75
CA LEU A 119 -5.46 4.33 -22.25
C LEU A 119 -5.66 4.28 -23.77
N THR A 120 -4.83 3.50 -24.44
CA THR A 120 -5.08 3.07 -25.83
C THR A 120 -6.03 1.87 -25.84
N LYS A 121 -6.44 1.39 -27.01
CA LYS A 121 -7.19 0.12 -27.12
C LYS A 121 -6.44 -1.03 -26.42
N LYS A 122 -5.15 -1.17 -26.71
CA LYS A 122 -4.27 -2.15 -26.04
C LYS A 122 -4.23 -1.97 -24.52
N GLY A 123 -4.19 -0.73 -24.04
CA GLY A 123 -4.25 -0.42 -22.61
C GLY A 123 -5.59 -0.81 -21.98
N VAL A 124 -6.71 -0.61 -22.68
CA VAL A 124 -8.04 -1.01 -22.21
C VAL A 124 -8.13 -2.54 -22.10
N ASP A 125 -7.62 -3.28 -23.09
CA ASP A 125 -7.62 -4.74 -23.05
C ASP A 125 -6.73 -5.25 -21.91
N TYR A 126 -5.58 -4.60 -21.69
CA TYR A 126 -4.71 -4.91 -20.55
C TYR A 126 -5.39 -4.59 -19.20
N ARG A 127 -6.19 -3.51 -19.13
CA ARG A 127 -6.97 -3.18 -17.93
C ARG A 127 -7.94 -4.30 -17.55
N LYS A 128 -8.60 -4.94 -18.52
CA LYS A 128 -9.51 -6.07 -18.25
C LYS A 128 -8.79 -7.21 -17.56
N ILE A 129 -7.59 -7.56 -18.06
CA ILE A 129 -6.76 -8.63 -17.47
C ILE A 129 -6.32 -8.25 -16.05
N ALA A 130 -5.87 -7.01 -15.86
CA ALA A 130 -5.45 -6.51 -14.54
C ALA A 130 -6.62 -6.52 -13.54
N SER A 131 -7.79 -6.03 -13.95
CA SER A 131 -9.02 -6.04 -13.15
C SER A 131 -9.42 -7.45 -12.74
N GLU A 132 -9.39 -8.41 -13.65
CA GLU A 132 -9.76 -9.79 -13.36
C GLU A 132 -8.80 -10.42 -12.35
N ASN A 133 -7.50 -10.18 -12.47
CA ASN A 133 -6.53 -10.66 -11.49
C ASN A 133 -6.77 -10.10 -10.08
N VAL A 134 -7.10 -8.80 -9.98
CA VAL A 134 -7.44 -8.16 -8.70
C VAL A 134 -8.73 -8.74 -8.14
N LYS A 135 -9.76 -8.92 -8.98
CA LYS A 135 -11.05 -9.50 -8.60
C LYS A 135 -10.88 -10.90 -8.04
N VAL A 136 -10.24 -11.80 -8.77
CA VAL A 136 -10.00 -13.19 -8.35
C VAL A 136 -9.24 -13.27 -7.02
N PHE A 137 -8.24 -12.41 -6.82
CA PHE A 137 -7.51 -12.35 -5.56
C PHE A 137 -8.43 -11.94 -4.40
N ASN A 138 -9.18 -10.84 -4.58
CA ASN A 138 -10.06 -10.32 -3.52
C ASN A 138 -11.20 -11.30 -3.19
N GLU A 139 -11.83 -11.93 -4.19
CA GLU A 139 -12.86 -12.95 -3.97
C GLU A 139 -12.31 -14.12 -3.13
N ARG A 140 -11.06 -14.54 -3.37
CA ARG A 140 -10.39 -15.58 -2.56
C ARG A 140 -10.15 -15.14 -1.12
N VAL A 141 -9.84 -13.87 -0.89
CA VAL A 141 -9.69 -13.33 0.47
C VAL A 141 -11.06 -13.26 1.14
N PHE A 142 -12.05 -12.64 0.47
CA PHE A 142 -13.39 -12.46 1.02
C PHE A 142 -14.11 -13.77 1.33
N SER A 143 -13.82 -14.85 0.58
CA SER A 143 -14.36 -16.18 0.91
C SER A 143 -13.83 -16.78 2.22
N LYS A 144 -12.85 -16.14 2.87
CA LYS A 144 -12.17 -16.64 4.08
C LYS A 144 -12.37 -15.76 5.31
N ILE A 145 -13.01 -14.62 5.14
CA ILE A 145 -13.24 -13.64 6.19
C ILE A 145 -14.69 -13.18 6.20
N THR A 146 -15.15 -12.70 7.34
CA THR A 146 -16.45 -12.07 7.49
C THR A 146 -16.38 -10.57 7.19
N GLU A 147 -17.54 -9.92 7.02
CA GLU A 147 -17.60 -8.45 6.89
C GLU A 147 -17.11 -7.74 8.16
N GLU A 148 -17.35 -8.33 9.33
CA GLU A 148 -16.87 -7.80 10.60
C GLU A 148 -15.34 -7.81 10.67
N GLU A 149 -14.71 -8.93 10.28
CA GLU A 149 -13.24 -9.05 10.21
C GLU A 149 -12.64 -8.07 9.19
N LEU A 150 -13.32 -7.87 8.06
CA LEU A 150 -12.94 -6.85 7.08
C LEU A 150 -13.02 -5.44 7.68
N GLY A 151 -14.07 -5.15 8.47
CA GLY A 151 -14.21 -3.89 9.20
C GLY A 151 -13.08 -3.66 10.19
N VAL A 152 -12.68 -4.70 10.95
CA VAL A 152 -11.53 -4.65 11.86
C VAL A 152 -10.23 -4.40 11.10
N PHE A 153 -10.04 -5.04 9.94
CA PHE A 153 -8.87 -4.80 9.09
C PHE A 153 -8.77 -3.32 8.66
N TYR A 154 -9.87 -2.72 8.18
CA TYR A 154 -9.86 -1.30 7.81
C TYR A 154 -9.62 -0.38 9.01
N LYS A 155 -10.17 -0.70 10.19
CA LYS A 155 -9.88 0.04 11.41
C LYS A 155 -8.39 0.05 11.73
N VAL A 156 -7.71 -1.09 11.59
CA VAL A 156 -6.25 -1.19 11.82
C VAL A 156 -5.49 -0.37 10.76
N MET A 157 -5.89 -0.44 9.49
CA MET A 157 -5.23 0.33 8.43
C MET A 157 -5.39 1.85 8.62
N ASN A 158 -6.58 2.30 9.04
CA ASN A 158 -6.80 3.72 9.37
C ASN A 158 -5.90 4.19 10.51
N ALA A 159 -5.75 3.37 11.57
CA ALA A 159 -4.84 3.70 12.68
C ALA A 159 -3.37 3.77 12.22
N VAL A 160 -2.97 2.96 11.23
CA VAL A 160 -1.63 3.07 10.61
C VAL A 160 -1.48 4.40 9.88
N ASP A 161 -2.48 4.79 9.07
CA ASP A 161 -2.44 6.05 8.32
C ASP A 161 -2.42 7.26 9.26
N GLU A 162 -3.24 7.27 10.31
CA GLU A 162 -3.27 8.30 11.35
C GLU A 162 -1.89 8.43 12.03
N SER A 163 -1.30 7.29 12.46
CA SER A 163 0.03 7.29 13.09
C SER A 163 1.13 7.84 12.17
N ILE A 164 1.04 7.56 10.86
CA ILE A 164 1.99 8.10 9.88
C ILE A 164 1.86 9.63 9.80
N GLU A 165 0.65 10.17 9.79
CA GLU A 165 0.45 11.62 9.72
C GLU A 165 0.89 12.31 11.01
N GLU A 166 0.59 11.75 12.18
CA GLU A 166 1.06 12.27 13.48
C GLU A 166 2.60 12.38 13.51
N LEU A 167 3.30 11.28 13.16
CA LEU A 167 4.77 11.24 13.16
C LEU A 167 5.42 12.19 12.13
N LYS A 168 4.72 12.55 11.05
CA LYS A 168 5.20 13.57 10.10
C LYS A 168 5.16 14.98 10.68
N HIS A 169 4.24 15.26 11.60
CA HIS A 169 4.09 16.55 12.23
C HIS A 169 4.99 16.73 13.47
N GLU A 170 5.57 15.66 13.99
CA GLU A 170 6.50 15.68 15.11
C GLU A 170 7.95 16.07 14.69
N ASN A 171 8.27 16.09 13.39
CA ASN A 171 9.56 16.47 12.80
C ASN A 171 9.48 17.85 12.12
#